data_820755c1e4eaf3b263ba7acc82024024
#
_entry.id   820755c1e4eaf3b263ba7acc82024024
#
_cell.length_a   1.000
_cell.length_b   1.000
_cell.length_c   1.000
_cell.angle_alpha   90.00
_cell.angle_beta   90.00
_cell.angle_gamma   90.00
#
_symmetry.space_group_name_H-M   'P 1'
#
loop_
_entity.id
_entity.type
_entity.pdbx_description
1 polymer ?
#
loop_
_entity_poly.entity_id
_entity_poly.type
_entity_poly.pdbx_seq_one_letter_code
_entity_poly.pdbx_strand_id
1 'polypeptide(L)'
;MQVGRRILRTALIAGSALGLTAGGSFLALASGPAAQASTTCAAAWSSTAVYTAGNQASESGINYTANWWTQGNNPATNNGGSGSGQPWTSDGSCTGGSGSGSGSGSGSGSGSGSGTGSASGLLFSPYKDVTINMNWNTYEMQSAVEGSDLPVVGSGSLVSTYVPKLPAITLAFATGACGSENWGGVSGADWAAENVPQLNSAGLNYVVSTGGEAGTFTCASTAGMESFIATYASPHLVGIDFDIEGGQSESDIQNLVAAAAGAQSEYPNLQFSFTLATLGASDGSYGGVNSLGNEVVEAVLGSSLKNYVINLMTMDFGSASSSVCVVVSGSCEMAQSAIQAVQNLEHTYGIAAGKIAVTPMIGLNDNTSETFTAADVDTLTSYAKSNGLAGLHFWSLDRDTPCSDDYASPTCNSISSTTPLEYTERFLSDLGD
;
A
#
# COMPACT_ATOMS: atom_id res chain seq x y z
N MET A 1 -14.21 50.83 14.45
CA MET A 1 -14.40 50.86 15.91
C MET A 1 -13.65 49.67 16.45
N GLN A 2 -12.44 49.89 16.89
CA GLN A 2 -11.89 49.90 18.26
C GLN A 2 -12.05 48.51 18.91
N VAL A 3 -10.98 47.75 19.03
CA VAL A 3 -9.83 47.76 19.97
C VAL A 3 -10.17 47.07 21.30
N GLY A 4 -9.39 46.07 21.66
CA GLY A 4 -9.40 45.44 22.97
C GLY A 4 -8.23 44.43 23.15
N ARG A 5 -7.00 44.96 23.30
CA ARG A 5 -5.83 44.24 23.86
C ARG A 5 -5.94 44.10 25.39
N ARG A 6 -5.45 43.03 25.99
CA ARG A 6 -4.74 42.98 27.30
C ARG A 6 -4.08 41.60 27.44
N ILE A 7 -2.77 41.46 27.40
CA ILE A 7 -1.64 41.75 28.32
C ILE A 7 -1.56 40.77 29.50
N LEU A 8 -0.43 40.05 29.46
CA LEU A 8 0.42 39.37 30.46
C LEU A 8 0.06 39.49 31.96
N ARG A 9 0.35 38.40 32.69
CA ARG A 9 1.14 38.50 33.95
C ARG A 9 1.83 37.18 34.30
N THR A 10 3.14 37.27 34.38
CA THR A 10 4.12 36.39 34.99
C THR A 10 4.01 36.42 36.51
N ALA A 11 4.21 35.30 37.20
CA ALA A 11 4.55 35.29 38.61
C ALA A 11 5.57 34.19 38.91
N LEU A 12 6.80 34.62 39.16
CA LEU A 12 7.84 33.86 39.87
C LEU A 12 7.50 33.84 41.33
N ILE A 13 7.70 32.71 42.03
CA ILE A 13 7.96 32.64 43.46
C ILE A 13 9.11 31.68 43.68
N ALA A 14 10.21 32.26 44.18
CA ALA A 14 11.33 31.56 44.76
C ALA A 14 11.09 31.41 46.28
N GLY A 15 11.46 30.29 46.83
CA GLY A 15 11.42 30.09 48.29
C GLY A 15 12.51 29.09 48.71
N SER A 16 13.45 29.62 49.45
CA SER A 16 14.70 28.99 49.90
C SER A 16 14.54 28.14 51.20
N ALA A 17 15.29 27.08 51.21
CA ALA A 17 16.08 26.44 52.26
C ALA A 17 15.65 26.46 53.75
N LEU A 18 15.81 25.36 54.45
CA LEU A 18 16.77 25.19 55.52
C LEU A 18 16.92 23.72 55.95
N GLY A 19 18.13 23.29 56.19
CA GLY A 19 18.48 21.92 56.49
C GLY A 19 18.27 21.53 57.95
N LEU A 20 18.28 20.22 58.16
CA LEU A 20 18.61 19.62 59.47
C LEU A 20 19.39 18.31 59.21
N THR A 21 20.59 18.27 59.77
CA THR A 21 21.46 17.10 59.85
C THR A 21 21.00 16.19 60.98
N ALA A 22 20.79 14.92 60.72
CA ALA A 22 20.77 13.86 61.73
C ALA A 22 21.61 12.70 61.23
N GLY A 23 22.71 12.42 61.86
CA GLY A 23 23.59 11.31 61.60
C GLY A 23 22.96 9.97 61.95
N GLY A 24 23.01 9.04 61.04
CA GLY A 24 22.67 7.63 61.21
C GLY A 24 23.66 6.80 60.48
N SER A 25 24.50 6.06 61.13
CA SER A 25 25.45 5.10 60.63
C SER A 25 24.66 3.95 59.99
N PHE A 26 24.66 3.82 58.66
CA PHE A 26 24.18 2.63 57.97
C PHE A 26 25.33 1.72 57.57
N LEU A 27 25.28 0.48 58.05
CA LEU A 27 26.13 -0.58 57.60
C LEU A 27 25.88 -0.77 56.09
N ALA A 28 26.95 -0.65 55.34
CA ALA A 28 26.95 -1.06 53.92
C ALA A 28 26.88 -2.59 53.81
N LEU A 29 25.71 -3.11 53.54
CA LEU A 29 25.58 -4.47 52.98
C LEU A 29 26.03 -4.39 51.50
N ALA A 30 27.17 -4.99 51.22
CA ALA A 30 27.62 -5.19 49.87
C ALA A 30 26.62 -6.15 49.16
N SER A 31 25.72 -5.61 48.38
CA SER A 31 24.95 -6.38 47.40
C SER A 31 25.89 -6.82 46.26
N GLY A 32 26.21 -8.10 46.25
CA GLY A 32 26.88 -8.75 45.13
C GLY A 32 26.04 -8.56 43.84
N PRO A 33 26.67 -8.62 42.66
CA PRO A 33 25.95 -8.50 41.41
C PRO A 33 24.85 -9.56 41.36
N ALA A 34 23.63 -9.12 41.15
CA ALA A 34 22.50 -10.02 40.85
C ALA A 34 22.86 -10.84 39.59
N ALA A 35 22.87 -12.17 39.74
CA ALA A 35 23.02 -13.04 38.63
C ALA A 35 21.86 -12.76 37.66
N GLN A 36 22.16 -12.18 36.50
CA GLN A 36 21.19 -12.04 35.42
C GLN A 36 20.79 -13.46 34.99
N ALA A 37 19.50 -13.74 35.04
CA ALA A 37 18.95 -14.97 34.51
C ALA A 37 19.36 -15.04 33.01
N SER A 38 20.09 -16.07 32.64
CA SER A 38 20.50 -16.26 31.23
C SER A 38 19.26 -16.55 30.40
N THR A 39 18.94 -15.65 29.46
CA THR A 39 17.86 -15.84 28.50
C THR A 39 18.26 -16.94 27.52
N THR A 40 17.33 -17.84 27.15
CA THR A 40 17.57 -18.84 26.10
C THR A 40 17.77 -18.14 24.75
N CYS A 41 18.72 -18.62 23.94
CA CYS A 41 18.89 -18.08 22.59
C CYS A 41 17.67 -18.39 21.71
N ALA A 42 17.20 -17.39 21.00
CA ALA A 42 16.25 -17.54 19.92
C ALA A 42 16.83 -18.41 18.80
N ALA A 43 16.06 -18.76 17.78
CA ALA A 43 16.55 -19.44 16.59
C ALA A 43 17.75 -18.68 15.98
N ALA A 44 18.72 -19.42 15.45
CA ALA A 44 19.89 -18.79 14.81
C ALA A 44 19.43 -17.95 13.60
N TRP A 45 20.03 -16.78 13.45
CA TRP A 45 19.79 -15.92 12.29
C TRP A 45 20.16 -16.62 10.98
N SER A 46 19.40 -16.36 9.93
CA SER A 46 19.64 -16.84 8.57
C SER A 46 19.55 -15.71 7.56
N SER A 47 20.53 -15.61 6.68
CA SER A 47 20.55 -14.60 5.62
C SER A 47 19.42 -14.74 4.59
N THR A 48 18.77 -15.90 4.53
CA THR A 48 17.66 -16.17 3.60
C THR A 48 16.29 -16.09 4.27
N ALA A 49 16.25 -16.03 5.61
CA ALA A 49 15.01 -15.89 6.35
C ALA A 49 14.56 -14.42 6.36
N VAL A 50 13.24 -14.22 6.31
CA VAL A 50 12.60 -12.93 6.50
C VAL A 50 12.29 -12.78 7.98
N TYR A 51 12.57 -11.60 8.51
CA TYR A 51 12.23 -11.20 9.88
C TYR A 51 11.38 -9.93 9.82
N THR A 52 10.33 -9.88 10.61
CA THR A 52 9.44 -8.73 10.73
C THR A 52 9.54 -8.12 12.12
N ALA A 53 9.00 -6.93 12.33
CA ALA A 53 9.01 -6.26 13.63
C ALA A 53 8.58 -7.19 14.77
N GLY A 54 9.40 -7.28 15.81
CA GLY A 54 9.19 -8.17 16.95
C GLY A 54 9.69 -9.61 16.76
N ASN A 55 10.10 -10.02 15.57
CA ASN A 55 10.73 -11.33 15.39
C ASN A 55 12.09 -11.37 16.07
N GLN A 56 12.41 -12.49 16.70
CA GLN A 56 13.69 -12.68 17.36
C GLN A 56 14.59 -13.65 16.60
N ALA A 57 15.88 -13.33 16.56
CA ALA A 57 16.93 -14.20 16.08
C ALA A 57 18.13 -14.12 17.01
N SER A 58 18.99 -15.16 17.01
CA SER A 58 20.25 -15.12 17.72
C SER A 58 21.42 -15.17 16.75
N GLU A 59 22.45 -14.40 17.02
CA GLU A 59 23.72 -14.44 16.31
C GLU A 59 24.86 -14.23 17.29
N SER A 60 25.86 -15.11 17.21
CA SER A 60 27.07 -15.04 18.07
C SER A 60 26.77 -15.00 19.57
N GLY A 61 25.72 -15.69 20.03
CA GLY A 61 25.35 -15.76 21.45
C GLY A 61 24.64 -14.52 22.01
N ILE A 62 24.08 -13.71 21.14
CA ILE A 62 23.26 -12.53 21.45
C ILE A 62 21.90 -12.71 20.80
N ASN A 63 20.82 -12.39 21.50
CA ASN A 63 19.50 -12.28 20.95
C ASN A 63 19.29 -10.89 20.37
N TYR A 64 18.56 -10.81 19.28
CA TYR A 64 18.19 -9.58 18.59
C TYR A 64 16.71 -9.63 18.26
N THR A 65 16.04 -8.48 18.39
CA THR A 65 14.68 -8.28 17.92
C THR A 65 14.69 -7.42 16.66
N ALA A 66 14.04 -7.88 15.60
CA ALA A 66 13.88 -7.11 14.38
C ALA A 66 12.98 -5.89 14.65
N ASN A 67 13.43 -4.71 14.22
CA ASN A 67 12.69 -3.46 14.38
C ASN A 67 11.60 -3.29 13.31
N TRP A 68 11.82 -3.89 12.14
CA TRP A 68 10.93 -3.91 10.98
C TRP A 68 11.29 -5.10 10.09
N TRP A 69 10.68 -5.16 8.91
CA TRP A 69 11.00 -6.20 7.94
C TRP A 69 12.47 -6.14 7.53
N THR A 70 13.18 -7.24 7.65
CA THR A 70 14.59 -7.35 7.25
C THR A 70 14.91 -8.76 6.76
N GLN A 71 15.73 -8.84 5.71
CA GLN A 71 16.27 -10.08 5.15
C GLN A 71 17.72 -9.83 4.71
N GLY A 72 18.62 -10.74 4.98
CA GLY A 72 20.03 -10.59 4.61
C GLY A 72 20.86 -9.71 5.54
N ASN A 73 20.24 -8.84 6.35
CA ASN A 73 20.93 -7.96 7.28
C ASN A 73 21.36 -8.73 8.54
N ASN A 74 22.65 -9.03 8.66
CA ASN A 74 23.17 -9.74 9.82
C ASN A 74 23.03 -8.90 11.10
N PRO A 75 22.30 -9.37 12.13
CA PRO A 75 22.05 -8.61 13.34
C PRO A 75 23.30 -8.24 14.15
N ALA A 76 24.37 -8.99 14.02
CA ALA A 76 25.63 -8.63 14.71
C ALA A 76 26.29 -7.37 14.14
N THR A 77 25.99 -7.01 12.90
CA THR A 77 26.58 -5.85 12.21
C THR A 77 25.56 -4.75 11.87
N ASN A 78 24.26 -5.06 11.92
CA ASN A 78 23.17 -4.13 11.59
C ASN A 78 22.22 -3.96 12.77
N ASN A 79 22.75 -3.62 13.94
CA ASN A 79 21.96 -3.39 15.15
C ASN A 79 22.27 -2.04 15.79
N GLY A 80 21.27 -1.51 16.52
CA GLY A 80 21.40 -0.26 17.27
C GLY A 80 20.28 -0.09 18.28
N GLY A 81 20.39 0.94 19.11
CA GLY A 81 19.31 1.29 20.04
C GLY A 81 18.04 1.79 19.34
N SER A 82 16.94 1.88 20.05
CA SER A 82 15.68 2.43 19.54
C SER A 82 15.90 3.79 18.86
N GLY A 83 15.42 3.95 17.64
CA GLY A 83 15.58 5.17 16.84
C GLY A 83 16.93 5.29 16.11
N SER A 84 17.78 4.27 16.11
CA SER A 84 19.09 4.29 15.44
C SER A 84 18.99 4.12 13.91
N GLY A 85 17.83 3.76 13.37
CA GLY A 85 17.66 3.41 11.96
C GLY A 85 18.29 2.06 11.57
N GLN A 86 18.61 1.21 12.55
CA GLN A 86 19.14 -0.12 12.31
C GLN A 86 18.03 -1.18 12.36
N PRO A 87 18.07 -2.21 11.47
CA PRO A 87 17.00 -3.22 11.37
C PRO A 87 16.89 -4.12 12.60
N TRP A 88 17.88 -4.12 13.48
CA TRP A 88 17.90 -4.95 14.67
C TRP A 88 18.19 -4.15 15.96
N THR A 89 17.55 -4.54 17.04
CA THR A 89 17.89 -4.12 18.40
C THR A 89 18.48 -5.29 19.16
N SER A 90 19.62 -5.11 19.83
CA SER A 90 20.24 -6.13 20.66
C SER A 90 19.49 -6.29 21.97
N ASP A 91 19.05 -7.52 22.28
CA ASP A 91 18.36 -7.88 23.54
C ASP A 91 19.34 -8.41 24.62
N GLY A 92 20.64 -8.50 24.25
CA GLY A 92 21.67 -8.96 25.18
C GLY A 92 22.03 -10.44 25.01
N SER A 93 22.98 -10.89 25.84
CA SER A 93 23.56 -12.23 25.74
C SER A 93 22.56 -13.33 26.07
N CYS A 94 22.62 -14.42 25.32
CA CYS A 94 21.81 -15.61 25.53
C CYS A 94 22.69 -16.86 25.74
N THR A 95 22.16 -17.90 26.38
CA THR A 95 22.85 -19.19 26.60
C THR A 95 21.93 -20.35 26.24
N GLY A 96 22.51 -21.36 25.56
CA GLY A 96 21.82 -22.61 25.27
C GLY A 96 21.11 -22.63 23.89
N GLY A 97 21.86 -22.96 22.86
CA GLY A 97 21.37 -23.21 21.51
C GLY A 97 22.50 -23.61 20.60
N SER A 98 23.19 -24.73 20.92
CA SER A 98 24.16 -25.33 20.01
C SER A 98 23.46 -26.33 19.10
N GLY A 99 23.53 -26.12 17.81
CA GLY A 99 23.07 -27.04 16.80
C GLY A 99 23.74 -26.84 15.46
N SER A 100 25.07 -27.04 15.41
CA SER A 100 25.72 -27.42 14.14
C SER A 100 25.30 -28.81 13.77
N GLY A 101 24.62 -28.99 12.67
CA GLY A 101 24.25 -30.32 12.17
C GLY A 101 24.04 -30.28 10.67
N SER A 102 25.12 -30.54 9.91
CA SER A 102 24.99 -31.02 8.53
C SER A 102 24.24 -32.36 8.54
N GLY A 103 23.13 -32.44 7.84
CA GLY A 103 22.40 -33.70 7.67
C GLY A 103 21.45 -33.58 6.47
N SER A 104 21.91 -34.18 5.36
CA SER A 104 21.05 -34.50 4.23
C SER A 104 19.95 -35.46 4.68
N GLY A 105 18.71 -35.13 4.44
CA GLY A 105 17.57 -36.01 4.67
C GLY A 105 16.38 -35.56 3.84
N SER A 106 16.16 -36.28 2.74
CA SER A 106 14.93 -36.19 1.95
C SER A 106 13.74 -36.60 2.81
N GLY A 107 12.76 -35.74 2.91
CA GLY A 107 11.48 -36.01 3.54
C GLY A 107 10.40 -35.16 2.90
N SER A 108 9.65 -35.78 1.98
CA SER A 108 8.43 -35.25 1.41
C SER A 108 7.42 -34.98 2.51
N GLY A 109 7.04 -33.72 2.65
CA GLY A 109 5.93 -33.29 3.47
C GLY A 109 5.18 -32.16 2.73
N SER A 110 4.13 -32.56 2.02
CA SER A 110 3.20 -31.62 1.38
C SER A 110 2.54 -30.76 2.43
N GLY A 111 2.88 -29.49 2.43
CA GLY A 111 2.13 -28.44 3.10
C GLY A 111 1.86 -27.37 2.05
N SER A 112 0.71 -27.50 1.37
CA SER A 112 0.24 -26.50 0.40
C SER A 112 -0.14 -25.22 1.13
N GLY A 113 0.75 -24.27 1.12
CA GLY A 113 0.41 -22.87 1.27
C GLY A 113 0.45 -22.28 -0.13
N SER A 114 -0.64 -22.39 -0.87
CA SER A 114 -0.77 -21.75 -2.17
C SER A 114 -0.93 -20.25 -1.98
N GLY A 115 0.14 -19.51 -2.02
CA GLY A 115 0.10 -18.18 -2.57
C GLY A 115 -0.06 -18.32 -4.08
N THR A 116 -1.28 -18.35 -4.57
CA THR A 116 -1.57 -18.31 -6.00
C THR A 116 -1.31 -16.90 -6.51
N GLY A 117 -0.04 -16.58 -6.81
CA GLY A 117 0.25 -15.58 -7.80
C GLY A 117 -0.38 -16.05 -9.10
N SER A 118 -1.20 -15.21 -9.72
CA SER A 118 -1.80 -15.48 -11.01
C SER A 118 -0.75 -16.01 -12.00
N ALA A 119 -1.05 -17.11 -12.70
CA ALA A 119 -0.13 -17.78 -13.61
C ALA A 119 0.35 -16.88 -14.78
N SER A 120 -0.15 -15.66 -14.90
CA SER A 120 0.18 -14.66 -15.91
C SER A 120 1.12 -13.55 -15.43
N GLY A 121 1.45 -13.47 -14.14
CA GLY A 121 2.19 -12.33 -13.57
C GLY A 121 1.33 -11.05 -13.42
N LEU A 122 0.07 -11.08 -13.82
CA LEU A 122 -0.87 -9.97 -13.73
C LEU A 122 -1.38 -9.84 -12.30
N LEU A 123 -1.23 -8.65 -11.70
CA LEU A 123 -1.76 -8.32 -10.39
C LEU A 123 -3.22 -7.86 -10.49
N PHE A 124 -4.15 -8.60 -9.88
CA PHE A 124 -5.51 -8.11 -9.67
C PHE A 124 -5.64 -7.56 -8.25
N SER A 125 -6.03 -6.30 -8.13
CA SER A 125 -6.07 -5.59 -6.85
C SER A 125 -7.06 -4.43 -6.91
N PRO A 126 -8.34 -4.61 -6.57
CA PRO A 126 -9.30 -3.52 -6.53
C PRO A 126 -8.93 -2.48 -5.48
N TYR A 127 -9.23 -1.21 -5.75
CA TYR A 127 -9.06 -0.12 -4.79
C TYR A 127 -10.12 -0.17 -3.70
N LYS A 128 -9.69 0.03 -2.46
CA LYS A 128 -10.52 0.24 -1.28
C LYS A 128 -10.23 1.62 -0.71
N ASP A 129 -11.19 2.52 -0.74
CA ASP A 129 -11.08 3.75 0.05
C ASP A 129 -11.23 3.39 1.54
N VAL A 130 -10.11 3.46 2.26
CA VAL A 130 -10.08 3.02 3.66
C VAL A 130 -10.88 3.92 4.60
N THR A 131 -11.24 5.13 4.15
CA THR A 131 -12.04 6.06 4.95
C THR A 131 -13.54 5.77 4.86
N ILE A 132 -13.98 5.12 3.79
CA ILE A 132 -15.37 4.69 3.63
C ILE A 132 -15.65 3.56 4.61
N ASN A 133 -16.64 3.74 5.46
CA ASN A 133 -17.09 2.81 6.50
C ASN A 133 -16.03 2.47 7.56
N MET A 134 -14.88 3.16 7.60
CA MET A 134 -13.86 2.91 8.64
C MET A 134 -14.44 3.04 10.04
N ASN A 135 -14.08 2.15 10.93
CA ASN A 135 -14.38 2.31 12.34
C ASN A 135 -13.48 3.40 12.96
N TRP A 136 -13.97 4.61 13.05
CA TRP A 136 -13.22 5.77 13.52
C TRP A 136 -12.78 5.70 15.00
N ASN A 137 -13.22 4.70 15.75
CA ASN A 137 -12.76 4.48 17.12
C ASN A 137 -11.55 3.56 17.20
N THR A 138 -11.41 2.64 16.25
CA THR A 138 -10.33 1.65 16.20
C THR A 138 -9.41 1.82 15.01
N TYR A 139 -9.83 2.56 13.99
CA TYR A 139 -9.22 2.72 12.68
C TYR A 139 -9.23 1.43 11.81
N GLU A 140 -10.05 0.44 12.21
CA GLU A 140 -10.24 -0.78 11.44
C GLU A 140 -10.93 -0.47 10.10
N MET A 141 -10.37 -0.99 9.01
CA MET A 141 -10.99 -0.92 7.69
C MET A 141 -12.24 -1.75 7.63
N GLN A 142 -13.34 -1.15 7.20
CA GLN A 142 -14.61 -1.83 6.98
C GLN A 142 -15.13 -1.54 5.57
N SER A 143 -16.04 -2.38 5.08
CA SER A 143 -16.75 -2.18 3.83
C SER A 143 -18.19 -2.64 4.01
N ALA A 144 -19.14 -1.94 3.39
CA ALA A 144 -20.52 -2.34 3.42
C ALA A 144 -20.81 -3.41 2.38
N VAL A 145 -21.32 -4.55 2.80
CA VAL A 145 -21.86 -5.59 1.93
C VAL A 145 -23.31 -5.85 2.32
N GLU A 146 -24.21 -5.79 1.37
CA GLU A 146 -25.65 -5.95 1.60
C GLU A 146 -26.21 -5.07 2.74
N GLY A 147 -25.64 -3.83 2.87
CA GLY A 147 -26.07 -2.86 3.88
C GLY A 147 -25.55 -3.12 5.30
N SER A 148 -24.60 -4.04 5.47
CA SER A 148 -23.92 -4.31 6.74
C SER A 148 -22.45 -3.97 6.64
N ASP A 149 -21.92 -3.18 7.58
CA ASP A 149 -20.49 -2.92 7.70
C ASP A 149 -19.79 -4.16 8.23
N LEU A 150 -18.77 -4.62 7.52
CA LEU A 150 -17.94 -5.76 7.88
C LEU A 150 -16.47 -5.35 7.86
N PRO A 151 -15.62 -5.91 8.73
CA PRO A 151 -14.18 -5.80 8.54
C PRO A 151 -13.78 -6.25 7.13
N VAL A 152 -12.80 -5.60 6.54
CA VAL A 152 -12.30 -6.02 5.20
C VAL A 152 -11.61 -7.37 5.29
N VAL A 153 -10.81 -7.61 6.33
CA VAL A 153 -10.09 -8.87 6.58
C VAL A 153 -10.39 -9.42 7.97
N GLY A 154 -10.09 -10.69 8.19
CA GLY A 154 -10.32 -11.39 9.46
C GLY A 154 -11.50 -12.36 9.39
N SER A 155 -11.89 -12.92 10.53
CA SER A 155 -13.01 -13.88 10.60
C SER A 155 -14.34 -13.19 10.39
N GLY A 156 -15.15 -13.68 9.45
CA GLY A 156 -16.46 -13.08 9.12
C GLY A 156 -16.35 -11.76 8.35
N SER A 157 -15.19 -11.48 7.80
CA SER A 157 -14.92 -10.28 6.99
C SER A 157 -15.45 -10.39 5.57
N LEU A 158 -15.40 -9.27 4.84
CA LEU A 158 -15.70 -9.23 3.41
C LEU A 158 -14.86 -10.28 2.66
N VAL A 159 -13.54 -10.26 2.84
CA VAL A 159 -12.65 -11.18 2.10
C VAL A 159 -12.91 -12.62 2.49
N SER A 160 -12.96 -12.96 3.78
CA SER A 160 -13.12 -14.35 4.20
C SER A 160 -14.48 -14.95 3.88
N THR A 161 -15.53 -14.14 3.72
CA THR A 161 -16.91 -14.60 3.57
C THR A 161 -17.37 -14.56 2.12
N TYR A 162 -17.05 -13.49 1.40
CA TYR A 162 -17.62 -13.23 0.08
C TYR A 162 -16.62 -13.43 -1.05
N VAL A 163 -15.36 -12.99 -0.88
CA VAL A 163 -14.34 -13.05 -1.93
C VAL A 163 -13.03 -13.70 -1.46
N PRO A 164 -13.09 -14.95 -0.94
CA PRO A 164 -11.93 -15.61 -0.32
C PRO A 164 -10.77 -15.90 -1.27
N LYS A 165 -10.97 -15.71 -2.56
CA LYS A 165 -9.96 -15.86 -3.61
C LYS A 165 -9.35 -14.53 -4.07
N LEU A 166 -9.72 -13.41 -3.45
CA LEU A 166 -9.16 -12.10 -3.77
C LEU A 166 -7.63 -12.14 -3.54
N PRO A 167 -6.80 -11.96 -4.58
CA PRO A 167 -5.36 -12.13 -4.44
C PRO A 167 -4.67 -10.95 -3.78
N ALA A 168 -5.22 -9.75 -3.95
CA ALA A 168 -4.69 -8.52 -3.40
C ALA A 168 -5.75 -7.42 -3.30
N ILE A 169 -5.44 -6.36 -2.55
CA ILE A 169 -6.26 -5.15 -2.40
C ILE A 169 -5.36 -3.91 -2.46
N THR A 170 -5.81 -2.84 -3.12
CA THR A 170 -5.12 -1.55 -3.14
C THR A 170 -5.79 -0.61 -2.16
N LEU A 171 -5.03 -0.16 -1.16
CA LEU A 171 -5.51 0.65 -0.05
C LEU A 171 -5.34 2.14 -0.38
N ALA A 172 -6.42 2.88 -0.47
CA ALA A 172 -6.49 4.27 -0.91
C ALA A 172 -7.03 5.17 0.21
N PHE A 173 -6.53 6.34 0.47
CA PHE A 173 -5.26 6.93 0.03
C PHE A 173 -4.49 7.49 1.23
N ALA A 174 -3.18 7.27 1.26
CA ALA A 174 -2.29 8.01 2.15
C ALA A 174 -1.96 9.38 1.52
N THR A 175 -2.17 10.46 2.24
CA THR A 175 -1.92 11.84 1.76
C THR A 175 -0.95 12.60 2.64
N GLY A 176 -0.25 13.59 2.09
CA GLY A 176 0.73 14.40 2.80
C GLY A 176 2.16 14.13 2.37
N ALA A 177 3.11 14.23 3.28
CA ALA A 177 4.51 13.94 2.98
C ALA A 177 4.93 12.60 3.59
N CYS A 178 5.81 11.85 2.89
CA CYS A 178 6.33 10.58 3.40
C CYS A 178 6.94 10.75 4.80
N GLY A 179 6.56 9.84 5.72
CA GLY A 179 6.89 9.88 7.16
C GLY A 179 6.01 10.80 8.01
N SER A 180 5.05 11.50 7.39
CA SER A 180 4.02 12.28 8.08
C SER A 180 2.68 12.26 7.34
N GLU A 181 2.51 11.23 6.53
CA GLU A 181 1.26 10.97 5.81
C GLU A 181 0.11 10.63 6.77
N ASN A 182 -1.09 10.79 6.26
CA ASN A 182 -2.31 10.44 6.99
C ASN A 182 -3.37 9.81 6.07
N TRP A 183 -4.30 9.09 6.70
CA TRP A 183 -5.46 8.43 6.09
C TRP A 183 -6.72 9.13 6.58
N GLY A 184 -7.18 10.13 5.84
CA GLY A 184 -8.35 10.93 6.25
C GLY A 184 -8.21 11.61 7.62
N GLY A 185 -6.98 11.96 8.01
CA GLY A 185 -6.66 12.59 9.30
C GLY A 185 -6.14 11.63 10.37
N VAL A 186 -6.16 10.32 10.14
CA VAL A 186 -5.50 9.31 10.99
C VAL A 186 -4.03 9.20 10.58
N SER A 187 -3.10 9.24 11.54
CA SER A 187 -1.68 9.11 11.22
C SER A 187 -1.37 7.77 10.53
N GLY A 188 -0.37 7.76 9.62
CA GLY A 188 0.05 6.52 8.96
C GLY A 188 0.41 5.41 9.95
N ALA A 189 1.08 5.76 11.04
CA ALA A 189 1.49 4.81 12.07
C ALA A 189 0.28 4.21 12.83
N ASP A 190 -0.73 5.02 13.20
CA ASP A 190 -1.90 4.53 13.93
C ASP A 190 -2.76 3.65 13.02
N TRP A 191 -2.94 4.06 11.76
CA TRP A 191 -3.69 3.28 10.78
C TRP A 191 -2.99 1.93 10.49
N ALA A 192 -1.66 1.94 10.29
CA ALA A 192 -0.89 0.74 10.02
C ALA A 192 -0.88 -0.22 11.22
N ALA A 193 -0.79 0.30 12.43
CA ALA A 193 -0.80 -0.51 13.65
C ALA A 193 -2.08 -1.34 13.80
N GLU A 194 -3.22 -0.83 13.34
CA GLU A 194 -4.50 -1.55 13.35
C GLU A 194 -4.61 -2.55 12.20
N ASN A 195 -4.32 -2.11 10.97
CA ASN A 195 -4.72 -2.85 9.77
C ASN A 195 -3.64 -3.79 9.21
N VAL A 196 -2.36 -3.44 9.29
CA VAL A 196 -1.27 -4.27 8.71
C VAL A 196 -1.19 -5.65 9.36
N PRO A 197 -1.29 -5.81 10.71
CA PRO A 197 -1.31 -7.13 11.33
C PRO A 197 -2.50 -7.99 10.87
N GLN A 198 -3.64 -7.38 10.62
CA GLN A 198 -4.85 -8.07 10.16
C GLN A 198 -4.69 -8.56 8.73
N LEU A 199 -4.17 -7.70 7.82
CA LEU A 199 -3.84 -8.06 6.43
C LEU A 199 -2.83 -9.21 6.39
N ASN A 200 -1.76 -9.10 7.19
CA ASN A 200 -0.75 -10.15 7.30
C ASN A 200 -1.33 -11.47 7.82
N SER A 201 -2.19 -11.42 8.84
CA SER A 201 -2.82 -12.62 9.40
C SER A 201 -3.81 -13.28 8.43
N ALA A 202 -4.45 -12.49 7.58
CA ALA A 202 -5.34 -12.97 6.53
C ALA A 202 -4.58 -13.57 5.34
N GLY A 203 -3.29 -13.31 5.21
CA GLY A 203 -2.48 -13.70 4.05
C GLY A 203 -2.88 -12.97 2.78
N LEU A 204 -3.52 -11.79 2.90
CA LEU A 204 -3.95 -10.98 1.77
C LEU A 204 -2.84 -10.03 1.35
N ASN A 205 -2.42 -10.11 0.08
CA ASN A 205 -1.49 -9.14 -0.46
C ASN A 205 -2.15 -7.75 -0.55
N TYR A 206 -1.35 -6.72 -0.43
CA TYR A 206 -1.86 -5.35 -0.54
C TYR A 206 -0.84 -4.40 -1.17
N VAL A 207 -1.40 -3.39 -1.82
CA VAL A 207 -0.69 -2.22 -2.33
C VAL A 207 -1.10 -1.03 -1.46
N VAL A 208 -0.17 -0.18 -1.09
CA VAL A 208 -0.47 1.10 -0.43
C VAL A 208 -0.49 2.18 -1.49
N SER A 209 -1.66 2.78 -1.72
CA SER A 209 -1.84 3.89 -2.65
C SER A 209 -1.83 5.22 -1.93
N THR A 210 -1.26 6.21 -2.59
CA THR A 210 -1.04 7.57 -2.06
C THR A 210 -1.59 8.61 -3.03
N GLY A 211 -1.96 9.79 -2.52
CA GLY A 211 -2.50 10.86 -3.37
C GLY A 211 -4.00 10.81 -3.54
N GLY A 212 -4.47 10.58 -4.78
CA GLY A 212 -5.86 10.60 -5.17
C GLY A 212 -6.41 12.01 -5.39
N GLU A 213 -7.68 12.10 -5.84
CA GLU A 213 -8.33 13.38 -6.18
C GLU A 213 -8.34 14.39 -5.00
N ALA A 214 -8.59 13.90 -3.80
CA ALA A 214 -8.76 14.76 -2.61
C ALA A 214 -7.46 15.22 -1.95
N GLY A 215 -6.29 14.75 -2.41
CA GLY A 215 -5.04 15.07 -1.75
C GLY A 215 -3.81 14.80 -2.61
N THR A 216 -2.66 15.17 -2.07
CA THR A 216 -1.36 14.94 -2.72
C THR A 216 -0.48 14.12 -1.81
N PHE A 217 0.48 13.44 -2.41
CA PHE A 217 1.57 12.81 -1.68
C PHE A 217 2.91 13.28 -2.23
N THR A 218 3.85 13.60 -1.35
CA THR A 218 5.20 14.03 -1.72
C THR A 218 6.24 13.26 -0.93
N CYS A 219 7.37 12.97 -1.56
CA CYS A 219 8.50 12.36 -0.87
C CYS A 219 9.82 12.89 -1.43
N ALA A 220 10.56 13.64 -0.61
CA ALA A 220 11.72 14.39 -1.07
C ALA A 220 13.05 13.61 -0.96
N SER A 221 13.04 12.38 -0.41
CA SER A 221 14.28 11.62 -0.21
C SER A 221 14.07 10.11 -0.17
N THR A 222 15.09 9.36 -0.53
CA THR A 222 15.13 7.89 -0.40
C THR A 222 14.83 7.45 1.04
N ALA A 223 15.48 8.05 2.04
CA ALA A 223 15.24 7.70 3.44
C ALA A 223 13.80 7.97 3.90
N GLY A 224 13.16 9.02 3.37
CA GLY A 224 11.74 9.27 3.60
C GLY A 224 10.85 8.19 3.00
N MET A 225 11.13 7.77 1.78
CA MET A 225 10.42 6.68 1.10
C MET A 225 10.62 5.35 1.82
N GLU A 226 11.84 5.03 2.22
CA GLU A 226 12.14 3.83 3.00
C GLU A 226 11.39 3.82 4.34
N SER A 227 11.34 4.96 5.03
CA SER A 227 10.55 5.10 6.28
C SER A 227 9.04 4.92 6.04
N PHE A 228 8.52 5.49 4.97
CA PHE A 228 7.12 5.30 4.55
C PHE A 228 6.83 3.83 4.28
N ILE A 229 7.63 3.16 3.46
CA ILE A 229 7.45 1.74 3.16
C ILE A 229 7.52 0.90 4.45
N ALA A 230 8.48 1.20 5.34
CA ALA A 230 8.67 0.48 6.60
C ALA A 230 7.43 0.57 7.52
N THR A 231 6.68 1.68 7.50
CA THR A 231 5.45 1.85 8.27
C THR A 231 4.39 0.80 7.90
N TYR A 232 4.32 0.44 6.62
CA TYR A 232 3.30 -0.50 6.11
C TYR A 232 3.87 -1.88 5.77
N ALA A 233 5.14 -2.14 6.11
CA ALA A 233 5.81 -3.36 5.68
C ALA A 233 5.25 -4.62 6.33
N SER A 234 4.97 -5.62 5.50
CA SER A 234 4.70 -7.01 5.87
C SER A 234 5.11 -7.93 4.71
N PRO A 235 5.15 -9.26 4.88
CA PRO A 235 5.35 -10.20 3.78
C PRO A 235 4.32 -10.07 2.65
N HIS A 236 3.19 -9.42 2.90
CA HIS A 236 2.08 -9.24 1.97
C HIS A 236 2.02 -7.84 1.34
N LEU A 237 2.92 -6.92 1.68
CA LEU A 237 3.06 -5.66 0.95
C LEU A 237 3.73 -5.94 -0.39
N VAL A 238 2.99 -5.81 -1.50
CA VAL A 238 3.49 -6.13 -2.84
C VAL A 238 3.76 -4.91 -3.70
N GLY A 239 3.24 -3.75 -3.33
CA GLY A 239 3.45 -2.51 -4.10
C GLY A 239 3.16 -1.24 -3.32
N ILE A 240 3.73 -0.15 -3.83
CA ILE A 240 3.35 1.23 -3.51
C ILE A 240 2.82 1.85 -4.78
N ASP A 241 1.67 2.48 -4.68
CA ASP A 241 1.03 3.18 -5.77
C ASP A 241 1.05 4.70 -5.52
N PHE A 242 1.33 5.46 -6.55
CA PHE A 242 1.31 6.92 -6.54
C PHE A 242 0.21 7.39 -7.49
N ASP A 243 -0.95 7.71 -6.92
CA ASP A 243 -2.08 8.26 -7.65
C ASP A 243 -1.91 9.78 -7.76
N ILE A 244 -1.50 10.22 -8.95
CA ILE A 244 -1.08 11.61 -9.21
C ILE A 244 -2.11 12.29 -10.11
N GLU A 245 -3.03 13.02 -9.46
CA GLU A 245 -4.14 13.68 -10.15
C GLU A 245 -3.99 15.20 -10.23
N GLY A 246 -3.13 15.78 -9.39
CA GLY A 246 -2.89 17.23 -9.39
C GLY A 246 -2.15 17.72 -8.15
N GLY A 247 -1.84 19.01 -8.13
CA GLY A 247 -1.28 19.69 -6.97
C GLY A 247 0.23 19.46 -6.71
N GLN A 248 0.87 18.48 -7.35
CA GLN A 248 2.32 18.32 -7.33
C GLN A 248 2.97 19.23 -8.39
N SER A 249 4.11 19.82 -8.02
CA SER A 249 5.00 20.46 -8.97
C SER A 249 5.89 19.45 -9.69
N GLU A 250 6.47 19.84 -10.84
CA GLU A 250 7.46 19.01 -11.54
C GLU A 250 8.60 18.56 -10.61
N SER A 251 9.06 19.44 -9.70
CA SER A 251 10.09 19.07 -8.73
C SER A 251 9.61 18.05 -7.70
N ASP A 252 8.34 18.08 -7.30
CA ASP A 252 7.76 17.07 -6.40
C ASP A 252 7.71 15.71 -7.08
N ILE A 253 7.32 15.66 -8.36
CA ILE A 253 7.29 14.45 -9.18
C ILE A 253 8.69 13.88 -9.34
N GLN A 254 9.67 14.71 -9.74
CA GLN A 254 11.07 14.27 -9.90
C GLN A 254 11.65 13.71 -8.59
N ASN A 255 11.39 14.38 -7.46
CA ASN A 255 11.83 13.94 -6.15
C ASN A 255 11.16 12.62 -5.74
N LEU A 256 9.86 12.48 -5.97
CA LEU A 256 9.09 11.28 -5.67
C LEU A 256 9.63 10.07 -6.44
N VAL A 257 9.83 10.21 -7.75
CA VAL A 257 10.38 9.15 -8.61
C VAL A 257 11.82 8.80 -8.20
N ALA A 258 12.65 9.80 -7.88
CA ALA A 258 14.02 9.58 -7.41
C ALA A 258 14.04 8.87 -6.04
N ALA A 259 13.13 9.22 -5.13
CA ALA A 259 12.99 8.57 -3.84
C ALA A 259 12.56 7.10 -3.99
N ALA A 260 11.59 6.81 -4.87
CA ALA A 260 11.17 5.44 -5.20
C ALA A 260 12.31 4.62 -5.82
N ALA A 261 13.04 5.21 -6.78
CA ALA A 261 14.19 4.57 -7.41
C ALA A 261 15.32 4.26 -6.41
N GLY A 262 15.55 5.16 -5.44
CA GLY A 262 16.50 4.93 -4.35
C GLY A 262 16.05 3.79 -3.43
N ALA A 263 14.80 3.80 -3.00
CA ALA A 263 14.24 2.79 -2.11
C ALA A 263 14.17 1.39 -2.76
N GLN A 264 14.12 1.30 -4.09
CA GLN A 264 14.08 0.01 -4.80
C GLN A 264 15.30 -0.88 -4.50
N SER A 265 16.44 -0.30 -4.15
CA SER A 265 17.62 -1.11 -3.78
C SER A 265 17.42 -1.86 -2.46
N GLU A 266 16.66 -1.31 -1.53
CA GLU A 266 16.28 -1.94 -0.25
C GLU A 266 15.07 -2.87 -0.44
N TYR A 267 14.15 -2.50 -1.34
CA TYR A 267 12.92 -3.23 -1.62
C TYR A 267 12.85 -3.73 -3.08
N PRO A 268 13.74 -4.62 -3.52
CA PRO A 268 13.90 -4.98 -4.94
C PRO A 268 12.67 -5.67 -5.55
N ASN A 269 11.85 -6.30 -4.73
CA ASN A 269 10.64 -7.01 -5.18
C ASN A 269 9.36 -6.14 -5.10
N LEU A 270 9.43 -4.99 -4.44
CA LEU A 270 8.29 -4.09 -4.31
C LEU A 270 8.04 -3.40 -5.64
N GLN A 271 6.82 -3.45 -6.12
CA GLN A 271 6.40 -2.74 -7.33
C GLN A 271 6.04 -1.31 -6.99
N PHE A 272 6.43 -0.37 -7.84
CA PHE A 272 6.02 1.03 -7.75
C PHE A 272 5.12 1.36 -8.93
N SER A 273 3.83 1.61 -8.69
CA SER A 273 2.90 2.05 -9.72
C SER A 273 2.66 3.55 -9.67
N PHE A 274 2.39 4.10 -10.84
CA PHE A 274 2.02 5.50 -11.03
C PHE A 274 0.68 5.55 -11.71
N THR A 275 -0.34 5.94 -10.97
CA THR A 275 -1.73 5.99 -11.42
C THR A 275 -2.03 7.38 -11.96
N LEU A 276 -2.44 7.43 -13.24
CA LEU A 276 -2.47 8.64 -14.03
C LEU A 276 -3.77 8.78 -14.83
N ALA A 277 -4.32 9.99 -14.90
CA ALA A 277 -5.43 10.33 -15.76
C ALA A 277 -5.07 10.11 -17.23
N THR A 278 -5.93 9.41 -17.96
CA THR A 278 -5.67 9.01 -19.35
C THR A 278 -6.87 9.24 -20.27
N LEU A 279 -6.59 9.21 -21.58
CA LEU A 279 -7.56 9.26 -22.66
C LEU A 279 -7.38 8.05 -23.58
N GLY A 280 -8.50 7.45 -23.98
CA GLY A 280 -8.56 6.38 -24.96
C GLY A 280 -8.76 6.89 -26.39
N ALA A 281 -8.03 7.96 -26.79
CA ALA A 281 -8.20 8.57 -28.11
C ALA A 281 -8.02 7.55 -29.25
N SER A 282 -9.03 7.49 -30.14
CA SER A 282 -9.10 6.52 -31.25
C SER A 282 -9.01 7.18 -32.64
N ASP A 283 -8.66 8.46 -32.69
CA ASP A 283 -8.55 9.26 -33.92
C ASP A 283 -7.15 9.21 -34.56
N GLY A 284 -6.23 8.44 -33.98
CA GLY A 284 -4.84 8.32 -34.43
C GLY A 284 -3.92 9.41 -33.89
N SER A 285 -4.39 10.26 -32.97
CA SER A 285 -3.54 11.24 -32.26
C SER A 285 -2.66 10.58 -31.19
N TYR A 286 -3.00 9.34 -30.80
CA TYR A 286 -2.34 8.61 -29.71
C TYR A 286 -2.28 9.44 -28.42
N GLY A 287 -3.33 10.23 -28.14
CA GLY A 287 -3.53 10.86 -26.85
C GLY A 287 -3.40 9.77 -25.78
N GLY A 288 -2.69 10.02 -24.74
CA GLY A 288 -2.45 9.07 -23.67
C GLY A 288 -2.80 9.74 -22.36
N VAL A 289 -1.80 9.89 -21.51
CA VAL A 289 -1.92 10.64 -20.27
C VAL A 289 -2.02 12.15 -20.53
N ASN A 290 -2.58 12.90 -19.57
CA ASN A 290 -2.61 14.36 -19.62
C ASN A 290 -1.19 14.96 -19.44
N SER A 291 -1.06 16.30 -19.42
CA SER A 291 0.27 16.95 -19.30
C SER A 291 0.99 16.57 -18.00
N LEU A 292 0.27 16.48 -16.88
CA LEU A 292 0.83 16.05 -15.60
C LEU A 292 1.32 14.59 -15.67
N GLY A 293 0.49 13.71 -16.23
CA GLY A 293 0.88 12.31 -16.46
C GLY A 293 2.09 12.17 -17.36
N ASN A 294 2.22 13.03 -18.41
CA ASN A 294 3.42 13.04 -19.25
C ASN A 294 4.69 13.37 -18.45
N GLU A 295 4.63 14.36 -17.55
CA GLU A 295 5.76 14.69 -16.68
C GLU A 295 6.16 13.51 -15.79
N VAL A 296 5.18 12.78 -15.26
CA VAL A 296 5.42 11.56 -14.45
C VAL A 296 6.06 10.46 -15.30
N VAL A 297 5.49 10.15 -16.47
CA VAL A 297 6.02 9.11 -17.35
C VAL A 297 7.46 9.44 -17.78
N GLU A 298 7.73 10.68 -18.17
CA GLU A 298 9.09 11.12 -18.53
C GLU A 298 10.07 11.00 -17.35
N ALA A 299 9.65 11.39 -16.14
CA ALA A 299 10.47 11.25 -14.93
C ALA A 299 10.76 9.77 -14.64
N VAL A 300 9.78 8.88 -14.73
CA VAL A 300 9.94 7.44 -14.53
C VAL A 300 10.89 6.84 -15.54
N LEU A 301 10.70 7.12 -16.83
CA LEU A 301 11.55 6.61 -17.91
C LEU A 301 12.99 7.16 -17.84
N GLY A 302 13.17 8.39 -17.37
CA GLY A 302 14.47 9.01 -17.15
C GLY A 302 15.19 8.54 -15.89
N SER A 303 14.52 7.81 -15.00
CA SER A 303 15.06 7.37 -13.72
C SER A 303 15.80 6.04 -13.78
N SER A 304 16.36 5.61 -12.64
CA SER A 304 16.94 4.27 -12.47
C SER A 304 15.92 3.22 -11.99
N LEU A 305 14.66 3.62 -11.77
CA LEU A 305 13.59 2.73 -11.29
C LEU A 305 13.33 1.61 -12.31
N LYS A 306 13.38 0.35 -11.87
CA LYS A 306 13.22 -0.82 -12.75
C LYS A 306 11.90 -1.54 -12.55
N ASN A 307 11.46 -1.69 -11.31
CA ASN A 307 10.21 -2.37 -10.98
C ASN A 307 9.07 -1.36 -10.88
N TYR A 308 8.72 -0.74 -12.00
CA TYR A 308 7.62 0.22 -12.10
C TYR A 308 6.49 -0.28 -12.99
N VAL A 309 5.31 0.28 -12.79
CA VAL A 309 4.12 0.13 -13.62
C VAL A 309 3.49 1.51 -13.82
N ILE A 310 3.04 1.80 -15.03
CA ILE A 310 2.14 2.93 -15.31
C ILE A 310 0.72 2.38 -15.28
N ASN A 311 -0.07 2.85 -14.33
CA ASN A 311 -1.46 2.45 -14.15
C ASN A 311 -2.36 3.54 -14.74
N LEU A 312 -3.21 3.17 -15.68
CA LEU A 312 -4.06 4.10 -16.40
C LEU A 312 -5.45 4.17 -15.75
N MET A 313 -5.86 5.33 -15.28
CA MET A 313 -7.25 5.59 -14.89
C MET A 313 -8.13 5.63 -16.14
N THR A 314 -8.72 4.49 -16.49
CA THR A 314 -9.54 4.33 -17.70
C THR A 314 -11.01 4.61 -17.40
N MET A 315 -11.27 5.83 -16.98
CA MET A 315 -12.55 6.36 -16.53
C MET A 315 -12.65 7.86 -16.92
N ASP A 316 -13.83 8.42 -16.87
CA ASP A 316 -14.11 9.86 -17.01
C ASP A 316 -13.42 10.51 -18.22
N PHE A 317 -13.50 9.83 -19.38
CA PHE A 317 -12.88 10.29 -20.62
C PHE A 317 -13.47 11.62 -21.12
N GLY A 318 -14.65 12.00 -20.65
CA GLY A 318 -15.34 13.23 -21.01
C GLY A 318 -16.39 13.04 -22.10
N SER A 319 -16.77 14.11 -22.77
CA SER A 319 -17.78 14.03 -23.83
C SER A 319 -17.34 13.11 -24.97
N ALA A 320 -18.17 12.13 -25.33
CA ALA A 320 -17.84 11.11 -26.29
C ALA A 320 -17.35 11.68 -27.63
N SER A 321 -16.08 11.50 -27.93
CA SER A 321 -15.45 11.83 -29.20
C SER A 321 -14.23 10.91 -29.43
N SER A 322 -13.86 10.73 -30.70
CA SER A 322 -12.68 9.92 -31.03
C SER A 322 -11.35 10.48 -30.52
N SER A 323 -11.34 11.74 -30.06
CA SER A 323 -10.15 12.35 -29.45
C SER A 323 -9.98 12.00 -27.96
N VAL A 324 -10.99 11.38 -27.32
CA VAL A 324 -10.95 11.04 -25.90
C VAL A 324 -11.21 9.57 -25.63
N CYS A 325 -12.03 8.88 -26.47
CA CYS A 325 -12.41 7.49 -26.26
C CYS A 325 -12.72 6.76 -27.59
N VAL A 326 -12.99 5.48 -27.52
CA VAL A 326 -13.57 4.71 -28.62
C VAL A 326 -15.08 4.95 -28.61
N VAL A 327 -15.63 5.56 -29.68
CA VAL A 327 -17.04 5.94 -29.72
C VAL A 327 -17.85 4.93 -30.53
N VAL A 328 -18.90 4.38 -29.92
CA VAL A 328 -19.90 3.55 -30.57
C VAL A 328 -21.28 4.09 -30.22
N SER A 329 -22.11 4.30 -31.24
CA SER A 329 -23.49 4.81 -31.08
C SER A 329 -23.63 6.12 -30.32
N GLY A 330 -22.56 6.95 -30.27
CA GLY A 330 -22.54 8.24 -29.60
C GLY A 330 -22.13 8.22 -28.14
N SER A 331 -21.69 7.08 -27.61
CA SER A 331 -21.15 6.92 -26.26
C SER A 331 -19.74 6.35 -26.30
N CYS A 332 -18.94 6.57 -25.26
CA CYS A 332 -17.67 5.89 -25.05
C CYS A 332 -17.93 4.41 -24.75
N GLU A 333 -17.27 3.52 -25.48
CA GLU A 333 -17.17 2.09 -25.15
C GLU A 333 -16.03 1.92 -24.15
N MET A 334 -16.37 1.66 -22.90
CA MET A 334 -15.42 1.82 -21.79
C MET A 334 -14.27 0.81 -21.83
N ALA A 335 -14.54 -0.49 -22.04
CA ALA A 335 -13.47 -1.47 -22.16
C ALA A 335 -12.59 -1.24 -23.39
N GLN A 336 -13.20 -0.89 -24.53
CA GLN A 336 -12.44 -0.59 -25.76
C GLN A 336 -11.61 0.68 -25.62
N SER A 337 -12.11 1.68 -24.90
CA SER A 337 -11.37 2.91 -24.61
C SER A 337 -10.19 2.64 -23.66
N ALA A 338 -10.37 1.76 -22.67
CA ALA A 338 -9.28 1.30 -21.83
C ALA A 338 -8.18 0.57 -22.62
N ILE A 339 -8.58 -0.33 -23.53
CA ILE A 339 -7.66 -1.03 -24.45
C ILE A 339 -6.92 -0.03 -25.33
N GLN A 340 -7.65 0.95 -25.89
CA GLN A 340 -7.05 1.98 -26.73
C GLN A 340 -6.05 2.84 -25.95
N ALA A 341 -6.34 3.15 -24.69
CA ALA A 341 -5.41 3.90 -23.82
C ALA A 341 -4.10 3.14 -23.60
N VAL A 342 -4.14 1.83 -23.39
CA VAL A 342 -2.94 0.98 -23.33
C VAL A 342 -2.14 1.08 -24.62
N GLN A 343 -2.78 0.91 -25.77
CA GLN A 343 -2.13 0.98 -27.09
C GLN A 343 -1.52 2.36 -27.36
N ASN A 344 -2.20 3.41 -26.94
CA ASN A 344 -1.70 4.78 -27.03
C ASN A 344 -0.43 4.98 -26.21
N LEU A 345 -0.40 4.46 -24.97
CA LEU A 345 0.77 4.55 -24.10
C LEU A 345 1.95 3.76 -24.67
N GLU A 346 1.71 2.53 -25.17
CA GLU A 346 2.73 1.72 -25.83
C GLU A 346 3.30 2.46 -27.05
N HIS A 347 2.44 3.05 -27.88
CA HIS A 347 2.88 3.77 -29.08
C HIS A 347 3.67 5.03 -28.74
N THR A 348 3.18 5.84 -27.80
CA THR A 348 3.75 7.17 -27.51
C THR A 348 5.08 7.08 -26.76
N TYR A 349 5.19 6.17 -25.78
CA TYR A 349 6.33 6.09 -24.88
C TYR A 349 7.19 4.84 -25.06
N GLY A 350 6.75 3.88 -25.87
CA GLY A 350 7.45 2.59 -26.05
C GLY A 350 7.43 1.72 -24.79
N ILE A 351 6.47 1.94 -23.89
CA ILE A 351 6.32 1.16 -22.66
C ILE A 351 5.68 -0.18 -23.02
N ALA A 352 6.31 -1.28 -22.61
CA ALA A 352 5.79 -2.62 -22.89
C ALA A 352 4.54 -2.93 -22.05
N ALA A 353 3.59 -3.70 -22.57
CA ALA A 353 2.35 -4.12 -21.91
C ALA A 353 2.57 -4.62 -20.47
N GLY A 354 3.62 -5.41 -20.24
CA GLY A 354 3.99 -5.90 -18.88
C GLY A 354 4.46 -4.81 -17.89
N LYS A 355 4.40 -3.55 -18.28
CA LYS A 355 4.64 -2.36 -17.45
C LYS A 355 3.42 -1.43 -17.39
N ILE A 356 2.28 -1.89 -17.87
CA ILE A 356 1.05 -1.12 -17.92
C ILE A 356 -0.01 -1.87 -17.14
N ALA A 357 -0.72 -1.16 -16.28
CA ALA A 357 -1.94 -1.61 -15.62
C ALA A 357 -3.10 -0.68 -15.99
N VAL A 358 -4.32 -1.11 -15.73
CA VAL A 358 -5.53 -0.33 -15.99
C VAL A 358 -6.48 -0.37 -14.80
N THR A 359 -7.13 0.77 -14.56
CA THR A 359 -8.09 0.98 -13.47
C THR A 359 -9.36 1.63 -14.03
N PRO A 360 -10.36 0.87 -14.49
CA PRO A 360 -11.67 1.42 -14.77
C PRO A 360 -12.43 1.79 -13.48
N MET A 361 -13.40 2.69 -13.59
CA MET A 361 -14.40 2.97 -12.58
C MET A 361 -15.64 2.13 -12.88
N ILE A 362 -15.98 1.20 -11.98
CA ILE A 362 -17.09 0.29 -12.19
C ILE A 362 -18.46 0.98 -12.06
N GLY A 363 -19.40 0.59 -12.91
CA GLY A 363 -20.72 1.21 -12.96
C GLY A 363 -20.72 2.58 -13.59
N LEU A 364 -21.60 3.46 -13.10
CA LEU A 364 -21.74 4.83 -13.57
C LEU A 364 -20.51 5.66 -13.15
N ASN A 365 -19.89 6.37 -14.09
CA ASN A 365 -18.73 7.23 -13.86
C ASN A 365 -19.16 8.66 -13.46
N ASP A 366 -18.22 9.52 -13.04
CA ASP A 366 -18.50 10.92 -12.71
C ASP A 366 -19.02 11.68 -13.95
N ASN A 367 -18.47 11.36 -15.12
CA ASN A 367 -19.14 11.66 -16.36
C ASN A 367 -20.31 10.67 -16.57
N THR A 368 -21.51 11.08 -16.19
CA THR A 368 -22.71 10.21 -16.20
C THR A 368 -23.15 9.71 -17.59
N SER A 369 -22.48 10.08 -18.69
CA SER A 369 -22.63 9.47 -19.99
C SER A 369 -21.78 8.22 -20.18
N GLU A 370 -20.93 7.90 -19.23
CA GLU A 370 -20.02 6.75 -19.23
C GLU A 370 -20.44 5.74 -18.18
N THR A 371 -20.44 4.47 -18.57
CA THR A 371 -20.80 3.36 -17.68
C THR A 371 -19.93 2.17 -18.01
N PHE A 372 -19.07 1.76 -17.07
CA PHE A 372 -18.33 0.51 -17.15
C PHE A 372 -19.21 -0.63 -16.64
N THR A 373 -19.62 -1.50 -17.55
CA THR A 373 -20.57 -2.58 -17.28
C THR A 373 -19.87 -3.87 -16.86
N ALA A 374 -20.63 -4.82 -16.31
CA ALA A 374 -20.11 -6.16 -16.04
C ALA A 374 -19.61 -6.87 -17.32
N ALA A 375 -20.15 -6.58 -18.50
CA ALA A 375 -19.66 -7.12 -19.77
C ALA A 375 -18.32 -6.52 -20.20
N ASP A 376 -18.00 -5.29 -19.78
CA ASP A 376 -16.72 -4.67 -20.04
C ASP A 376 -15.58 -5.39 -19.27
N VAL A 377 -15.90 -6.02 -18.12
CA VAL A 377 -14.94 -6.84 -17.37
C VAL A 377 -14.39 -7.96 -18.25
N ASP A 378 -15.26 -8.73 -18.95
CA ASP A 378 -14.86 -9.85 -19.80
C ASP A 378 -13.90 -9.38 -20.91
N THR A 379 -14.27 -8.27 -21.54
CA THR A 379 -13.49 -7.70 -22.65
C THR A 379 -12.12 -7.26 -22.17
N LEU A 380 -12.06 -6.50 -21.08
CA LEU A 380 -10.82 -5.94 -20.55
C LEU A 380 -9.91 -7.01 -19.96
N THR A 381 -10.48 -7.97 -19.22
CA THR A 381 -9.72 -9.08 -18.62
C THR A 381 -9.12 -9.99 -19.71
N SER A 382 -9.91 -10.30 -20.75
CA SER A 382 -9.41 -11.07 -21.90
C SER A 382 -8.23 -10.39 -22.58
N TYR A 383 -8.33 -9.08 -22.80
CA TYR A 383 -7.24 -8.29 -23.39
C TYR A 383 -6.00 -8.28 -22.48
N ALA A 384 -6.18 -8.00 -21.20
CA ALA A 384 -5.08 -7.92 -20.24
C ALA A 384 -4.29 -9.24 -20.14
N LYS A 385 -4.99 -10.37 -20.09
CA LYS A 385 -4.36 -11.71 -20.11
C LYS A 385 -3.64 -11.99 -21.41
N SER A 386 -4.27 -11.69 -22.55
CA SER A 386 -3.73 -12.01 -23.88
C SER A 386 -2.49 -11.18 -24.22
N ASN A 387 -2.40 -9.95 -23.70
CA ASN A 387 -1.31 -9.03 -23.96
C ASN A 387 -0.30 -8.94 -22.79
N GLY A 388 -0.54 -9.65 -21.69
CA GLY A 388 0.37 -9.73 -20.55
C GLY A 388 0.53 -8.39 -19.85
N LEU A 389 -0.58 -7.69 -19.53
CA LEU A 389 -0.55 -6.49 -18.73
C LEU A 389 0.01 -6.77 -17.33
N ALA A 390 0.59 -5.75 -16.70
CA ALA A 390 1.12 -5.83 -15.35
C ALA A 390 0.03 -5.97 -14.30
N GLY A 391 -1.12 -5.32 -14.49
CA GLY A 391 -2.20 -5.32 -13.51
C GLY A 391 -3.57 -4.97 -14.09
N LEU A 392 -4.57 -5.42 -13.36
CA LEU A 392 -5.97 -5.01 -13.46
C LEU A 392 -6.42 -4.56 -12.07
N HIS A 393 -6.97 -3.38 -12.02
CA HIS A 393 -7.55 -2.79 -10.82
C HIS A 393 -8.93 -2.26 -11.18
N PHE A 394 -9.65 -1.74 -10.21
CA PHE A 394 -10.85 -0.94 -10.47
C PHE A 394 -11.16 -0.01 -9.30
N TRP A 395 -11.73 1.13 -9.58
CA TRP A 395 -12.32 2.04 -8.62
C TRP A 395 -13.81 1.73 -8.49
N SER A 396 -14.34 1.29 -7.37
CA SER A 396 -13.65 0.78 -6.20
C SER A 396 -14.44 -0.37 -5.59
N LEU A 397 -13.83 -1.13 -4.71
CA LEU A 397 -14.48 -2.21 -3.98
C LEU A 397 -15.69 -1.71 -3.18
N ASP A 398 -15.63 -0.46 -2.67
CA ASP A 398 -16.75 0.18 -1.97
C ASP A 398 -17.95 0.45 -2.87
N ARG A 399 -17.72 0.55 -4.18
CA ARG A 399 -18.76 0.77 -5.18
C ARG A 399 -19.37 -0.52 -5.71
N ASP A 400 -18.80 -1.69 -5.41
CA ASP A 400 -19.25 -2.97 -5.96
C ASP A 400 -20.51 -3.50 -5.27
N THR A 401 -21.52 -2.63 -5.19
CA THR A 401 -22.86 -2.92 -4.70
C THR A 401 -23.91 -2.15 -5.53
N PRO A 402 -25.09 -2.74 -5.80
CA PRO A 402 -26.11 -2.09 -6.61
C PRO A 402 -26.79 -0.93 -5.89
N CYS A 403 -27.15 0.08 -6.64
CA CYS A 403 -28.11 1.12 -6.25
C CYS A 403 -28.74 1.76 -7.50
N SER A 404 -29.65 2.71 -7.29
CA SER A 404 -30.36 3.39 -8.38
C SER A 404 -30.06 4.90 -8.42
N ASP A 405 -28.87 5.29 -7.96
CA ASP A 405 -28.45 6.68 -8.01
C ASP A 405 -28.19 7.11 -9.45
N ASP A 406 -28.44 8.36 -9.78
CA ASP A 406 -28.21 8.94 -11.11
C ASP A 406 -26.89 9.74 -11.20
N TYR A 407 -26.01 9.52 -10.24
CA TYR A 407 -24.65 10.08 -10.12
C TYR A 407 -23.67 8.98 -9.69
N ALA A 408 -22.39 9.21 -9.85
CA ALA A 408 -21.34 8.31 -9.36
C ALA A 408 -21.28 8.35 -7.83
N SER A 409 -21.82 7.34 -7.20
CA SER A 409 -21.81 7.21 -5.73
C SER A 409 -20.49 6.61 -5.26
N PRO A 410 -19.89 7.10 -4.16
CA PRO A 410 -18.67 6.50 -3.61
C PRO A 410 -18.91 5.11 -2.96
N THR A 411 -20.17 4.75 -2.72
CA THR A 411 -20.55 3.54 -1.98
C THR A 411 -21.42 2.56 -2.77
N CYS A 412 -21.71 2.83 -4.05
CA CYS A 412 -22.39 1.91 -4.95
C CYS A 412 -22.08 2.21 -6.43
N ASN A 413 -22.35 1.25 -7.31
CA ASN A 413 -22.03 1.35 -8.74
C ASN A 413 -23.10 2.08 -9.59
N SER A 414 -24.19 2.50 -8.96
CA SER A 414 -25.32 3.21 -9.61
C SER A 414 -26.03 2.39 -10.71
N ILE A 415 -25.91 1.06 -10.66
CA ILE A 415 -26.58 0.13 -11.58
C ILE A 415 -27.47 -0.82 -10.75
N SER A 416 -28.77 -0.56 -10.75
CA SER A 416 -29.74 -1.31 -9.92
C SER A 416 -29.93 -2.79 -10.31
N SER A 417 -29.44 -3.20 -11.48
CA SER A 417 -29.54 -4.56 -11.97
C SER A 417 -28.34 -5.44 -11.62
N THR A 418 -27.27 -4.89 -11.02
CA THR A 418 -26.14 -5.69 -10.55
C THR A 418 -26.44 -6.35 -9.22
N THR A 419 -25.60 -7.30 -8.83
CA THR A 419 -25.60 -7.92 -7.50
C THR A 419 -24.39 -7.43 -6.69
N PRO A 420 -24.43 -7.51 -5.34
CA PRO A 420 -23.25 -7.16 -4.53
C PRO A 420 -22.03 -7.98 -4.96
N LEU A 421 -20.89 -7.30 -5.12
CA LEU A 421 -19.57 -7.86 -5.52
C LEU A 421 -19.54 -8.49 -6.93
N GLU A 422 -20.50 -8.17 -7.80
CA GLU A 422 -20.58 -8.74 -9.15
C GLU A 422 -19.33 -8.47 -10.00
N TYR A 423 -18.79 -7.26 -9.93
CA TYR A 423 -17.59 -6.92 -10.67
C TYR A 423 -16.36 -7.67 -10.12
N THR A 424 -16.19 -7.71 -8.82
CA THR A 424 -15.10 -8.45 -8.17
C THR A 424 -15.15 -9.94 -8.54
N GLU A 425 -16.31 -10.58 -8.39
CA GLU A 425 -16.50 -12.00 -8.71
C GLU A 425 -16.24 -12.27 -10.19
N ARG A 426 -16.67 -11.36 -11.06
CA ARG A 426 -16.48 -11.52 -12.51
C ARG A 426 -15.01 -11.39 -12.90
N PHE A 427 -14.29 -10.39 -12.39
CA PHE A 427 -12.84 -10.30 -12.57
C PHE A 427 -12.13 -11.57 -12.10
N LEU A 428 -12.44 -12.07 -10.90
CA LEU A 428 -11.86 -13.30 -10.37
C LEU A 428 -12.16 -14.50 -11.27
N SER A 429 -13.42 -14.68 -11.67
CA SER A 429 -13.82 -15.77 -12.58
C SER A 429 -13.06 -15.74 -13.90
N ASP A 430 -12.93 -14.57 -14.51
CA ASP A 430 -12.26 -14.41 -15.82
C ASP A 430 -10.76 -14.55 -15.72
N LEU A 431 -10.19 -14.22 -14.57
CA LEU A 431 -8.77 -14.48 -14.29
C LEU A 431 -8.48 -15.95 -14.02
N GLY A 432 -9.49 -16.74 -13.63
CA GLY A 432 -9.39 -18.18 -13.37
C GLY A 432 -9.12 -18.53 -11.92
N ASP A 433 -9.47 -17.61 -11.03
CA ASP A 433 -9.33 -17.71 -9.58
C ASP A 433 -10.59 -18.23 -8.88
#